data_a718b84aa0976d4d71fce4e0dd0027ad
#
_entry.id   a718b84aa0976d4d71fce4e0dd0027ad
#
_cell.length_a   1.000
_cell.length_b   1.000
_cell.length_c   1.000
_cell.angle_alpha   90.00
_cell.angle_beta   90.00
_cell.angle_gamma   90.00
#
_symmetry.space_group_name_H-M   'P 1'
#
loop_
_entity.id
_entity.type
_entity.pdbx_description
1 polymer ?
#
loop_
_entity_poly.entity_id
_entity_poly.type
_entity_poly.pdbx_seq_one_letter_code
_entity_poly.pdbx_strand_id
1 'polypeptide(L)'
;MALKGTKTEQNLKDAFAGESQANRRYLYFANKADIEGQNDVAALFRSTAEGETGHAHGHLEFLEHGSGDPATGLPIGNSRQNLKAAVAGETHEYTDMYPGMAKQAREEKFDEIADWFETLAKAERSHANRYQKALDALVD
;
A
#
# COMPACT_ATOMS: atom_id res chain seq x y z
N MET A 1 -27.12 1.14 7.07
CA MET A 1 -26.86 2.32 6.23
C MET A 1 -25.68 2.04 5.30
N ALA A 2 -25.80 2.51 4.07
CA ALA A 2 -24.73 2.32 3.11
C ALA A 2 -23.55 3.25 3.41
N LEU A 3 -22.38 2.70 3.53
CA LEU A 3 -21.14 3.44 3.78
C LEU A 3 -20.69 4.22 2.54
N LYS A 4 -20.88 3.64 1.37
CA LYS A 4 -20.40 4.19 0.10
C LYS A 4 -20.93 5.61 -0.15
N GLY A 5 -20.01 6.51 -0.52
CA GLY A 5 -20.33 7.91 -0.82
C GLY A 5 -20.39 8.82 0.40
N THR A 6 -20.19 8.31 1.60
CA THR A 6 -20.27 9.11 2.82
C THR A 6 -18.90 9.69 3.21
N LYS A 7 -18.92 10.70 4.06
CA LYS A 7 -17.70 11.23 4.68
C LYS A 7 -16.99 10.17 5.53
N THR A 8 -17.77 9.30 6.17
CA THR A 8 -17.22 8.22 6.99
C THR A 8 -16.41 7.24 6.13
N GLU A 9 -16.86 6.93 4.92
CA GLU A 9 -16.07 6.14 3.98
C GLU A 9 -14.72 6.79 3.72
N GLN A 10 -14.72 8.08 3.39
CA GLN A 10 -13.48 8.79 3.13
C GLN A 10 -12.58 8.84 4.37
N ASN A 11 -13.18 9.03 5.55
CA ASN A 11 -12.42 9.01 6.79
C ASN A 11 -11.74 7.65 7.03
N LEU A 12 -12.42 6.55 6.74
CA LEU A 12 -11.83 5.21 6.85
C LEU A 12 -10.65 5.03 5.89
N LYS A 13 -10.78 5.51 4.67
CA LYS A 13 -9.68 5.46 3.68
C LYS A 13 -8.49 6.29 4.14
N ASP A 14 -8.75 7.49 4.64
CA ASP A 14 -7.69 8.38 5.13
C ASP A 14 -7.02 7.79 6.38
N ALA A 15 -7.80 7.22 7.29
CA ALA A 15 -7.29 6.58 8.49
C ALA A 15 -6.45 5.35 8.13
N PHE A 16 -6.91 4.53 7.19
CA PHE A 16 -6.13 3.38 6.71
C PHE A 16 -4.79 3.85 6.12
N ALA A 17 -4.81 4.87 5.28
CA ALA A 17 -3.57 5.41 4.68
C ALA A 17 -2.63 5.94 5.76
N GLY A 18 -3.16 6.67 6.75
CA GLY A 18 -2.36 7.21 7.86
C GLY A 18 -1.73 6.14 8.73
N GLU A 19 -2.50 5.13 9.12
CA GLU A 19 -1.99 4.01 9.93
C GLU A 19 -0.95 3.18 9.18
N SER A 20 -1.18 2.96 7.88
CA SER A 20 -0.23 2.23 7.03
C SER A 20 1.10 2.98 6.90
N GLN A 21 1.03 4.30 6.72
CA GLN A 21 2.20 5.16 6.67
C GLN A 21 2.93 5.15 8.02
N ALA A 22 2.20 5.28 9.14
CA ALA A 22 2.78 5.26 10.48
C ALA A 22 3.54 3.95 10.73
N ASN A 23 2.96 2.81 10.33
CA ASN A 23 3.61 1.51 10.46
C ASN A 23 5.01 1.51 9.82
N ARG A 24 5.10 1.93 8.56
CA ARG A 24 6.39 1.96 7.83
C ARG A 24 7.36 3.00 8.37
N ARG A 25 6.86 4.16 8.76
CA ARG A 25 7.71 5.20 9.35
C ARG A 25 8.33 4.71 10.66
N TYR A 26 7.56 4.07 11.52
CA TYR A 26 8.06 3.57 12.80
C TYR A 26 9.07 2.44 12.63
N LEU A 27 8.86 1.54 11.66
CA LEU A 27 9.85 0.50 11.35
C LEU A 27 11.16 1.11 10.85
N TYR A 28 11.08 2.15 10.03
CA TYR A 28 12.27 2.87 9.58
C TYR A 28 12.97 3.57 10.74
N PHE A 29 12.20 4.23 11.62
CA PHE A 29 12.76 4.88 12.81
C PHE A 29 13.41 3.88 13.74
N ALA A 30 12.84 2.69 13.88
CA ALA A 30 13.42 1.62 14.68
C ALA A 30 14.80 1.22 14.16
N ASN A 31 14.94 1.08 12.86
CA ASN A 31 16.23 0.75 12.25
C ASN A 31 17.28 1.84 12.53
N LYS A 32 16.88 3.12 12.46
CA LYS A 32 17.77 4.23 12.81
C LYS A 32 18.17 4.21 14.28
N ALA A 33 17.22 3.92 15.17
CA ALA A 33 17.49 3.83 16.60
C ALA A 33 18.49 2.69 16.92
N ASP A 34 18.37 1.55 16.22
CA ASP A 34 19.31 0.45 16.37
C ASP A 34 20.73 0.88 15.98
N ILE A 35 20.87 1.59 14.89
CA ILE A 35 22.18 2.09 14.41
C ILE A 35 22.81 3.03 15.45
N GLU A 36 21.97 3.83 16.14
CA GLU A 36 22.43 4.72 17.21
C GLU A 36 22.71 4.01 18.54
N GLY A 37 22.39 2.72 18.65
CA GLY A 37 22.52 1.97 19.90
C GLY A 37 21.37 2.21 20.86
N GLN A 38 20.27 2.81 20.42
CA GLN A 38 19.09 3.10 21.25
C GLN A 38 18.09 1.94 21.14
N ASN A 39 18.45 0.78 21.68
CA ASN A 39 17.67 -0.45 21.49
C ASN A 39 16.28 -0.39 22.13
N ASP A 40 16.14 0.30 23.27
CA ASP A 40 14.82 0.46 23.91
C ASP A 40 13.89 1.34 23.07
N VAL A 41 14.45 2.37 22.44
CA VAL A 41 13.68 3.23 21.54
C VAL A 41 13.25 2.44 20.29
N ALA A 42 14.16 1.63 19.74
CA ALA A 42 13.85 0.77 18.60
C ALA A 42 12.72 -0.22 18.94
N ALA A 43 12.76 -0.82 20.11
CA ALA A 43 11.71 -1.75 20.57
C ALA A 43 10.35 -1.05 20.71
N LEU A 44 10.35 0.19 21.21
CA LEU A 44 9.13 0.98 21.33
C LEU A 44 8.52 1.26 19.95
N PHE A 45 9.33 1.68 18.97
CA PHE A 45 8.85 1.91 17.61
C PHE A 45 8.29 0.63 16.98
N ARG A 46 8.95 -0.50 17.16
CA ARG A 46 8.47 -1.78 16.60
C ARG A 46 7.15 -2.22 17.21
N SER A 47 7.03 -2.08 18.52
CA SER A 47 5.80 -2.42 19.23
C SER A 47 4.63 -1.55 18.77
N THR A 48 4.86 -0.25 18.61
CA THR A 48 3.84 0.67 18.12
C THR A 48 3.47 0.37 16.67
N ALA A 49 4.45 0.05 15.82
CA ALA A 49 4.19 -0.33 14.43
C ALA A 49 3.29 -1.56 14.33
N GLU A 50 3.46 -2.53 15.21
CA GLU A 50 2.60 -3.72 15.27
C GLU A 50 1.16 -3.35 15.57
N GLY A 51 0.96 -2.41 16.52
CA GLY A 51 -0.37 -1.88 16.84
C GLY A 51 -1.01 -1.19 15.63
N GLU A 52 -0.22 -0.43 14.86
CA GLU A 52 -0.72 0.25 13.66
C GLU A 52 -1.20 -0.74 12.59
N THR A 53 -0.61 -1.94 12.53
CA THR A 53 -1.07 -3.01 11.62
C THR A 53 -2.51 -3.41 11.99
N GLY A 54 -2.79 -3.61 13.27
CA GLY A 54 -4.14 -3.95 13.73
C GLY A 54 -5.16 -2.85 13.43
N HIS A 55 -4.77 -1.59 13.63
CA HIS A 55 -5.63 -0.45 13.32
C HIS A 55 -5.96 -0.39 11.82
N ALA A 56 -4.94 -0.56 10.97
CA ALA A 56 -5.12 -0.55 9.51
C ALA A 56 -6.06 -1.67 9.06
N HIS A 57 -5.89 -2.88 9.59
CA HIS A 57 -6.76 -4.00 9.28
C HIS A 57 -8.20 -3.74 9.75
N GLY A 58 -8.40 -3.11 10.92
CA GLY A 58 -9.72 -2.74 11.40
C GLY A 58 -10.44 -1.80 10.44
N HIS A 59 -9.74 -0.81 9.91
CA HIS A 59 -10.30 0.09 8.92
C HIS A 59 -10.68 -0.65 7.63
N LEU A 60 -9.84 -1.58 7.19
CA LEU A 60 -10.10 -2.38 5.99
C LEU A 60 -11.32 -3.29 6.16
N GLU A 61 -11.54 -3.85 7.35
CA GLU A 61 -12.72 -4.67 7.60
C GLU A 61 -14.02 -3.89 7.36
N PHE A 62 -14.08 -2.65 7.82
CA PHE A 62 -15.23 -1.80 7.54
C PHE A 62 -15.36 -1.45 6.05
N LEU A 63 -14.24 -1.17 5.39
CA LEU A 63 -14.24 -0.85 3.97
C LEU A 63 -14.62 -2.07 3.12
N GLU A 64 -14.21 -3.28 3.51
CA GLU A 64 -14.58 -4.51 2.81
C GLU A 64 -16.08 -4.66 2.68
N HIS A 65 -16.81 -4.39 3.76
CA HIS A 65 -18.28 -4.51 3.76
C HIS A 65 -18.99 -3.33 3.10
N GLY A 66 -18.34 -2.18 3.01
CA GLY A 66 -18.97 -0.94 2.56
C GLY A 66 -18.62 -0.48 1.16
N SER A 67 -17.36 -0.54 0.76
CA SER A 67 -16.90 0.09 -0.48
C SER A 67 -15.78 -0.64 -1.22
N GLY A 68 -15.13 -1.61 -0.58
CA GLY A 68 -14.05 -2.40 -1.18
C GLY A 68 -12.66 -1.83 -0.96
N ASP A 69 -11.75 -2.21 -1.85
CA ASP A 69 -10.33 -1.85 -1.79
C ASP A 69 -10.15 -0.34 -1.97
N PRO A 70 -9.55 0.34 -0.99
CA PRO A 70 -9.38 1.81 -1.08
C PRO A 70 -8.49 2.26 -2.24
N ALA A 71 -7.62 1.39 -2.74
CA ALA A 71 -6.72 1.75 -3.85
C ALA A 71 -7.38 1.62 -5.22
N THR A 72 -8.28 0.65 -5.41
CA THR A 72 -8.84 0.32 -6.73
C THR A 72 -10.35 0.44 -6.79
N GLY A 73 -11.04 0.45 -5.66
CA GLY A 73 -12.48 0.41 -5.59
C GLY A 73 -13.06 -0.97 -5.87
N LEU A 74 -12.24 -1.97 -6.11
CA LEU A 74 -12.71 -3.33 -6.40
C LEU A 74 -13.06 -4.06 -5.10
N PRO A 75 -13.94 -5.09 -5.18
CA PRO A 75 -14.32 -5.84 -3.97
C PRO A 75 -13.14 -6.51 -3.29
N ILE A 76 -13.19 -6.54 -1.97
CA ILE A 76 -12.31 -7.35 -1.13
C ILE A 76 -13.14 -8.53 -0.63
N GLY A 77 -12.57 -9.73 -0.64
CA GLY A 77 -13.30 -10.91 -0.15
C GLY A 77 -12.47 -12.16 -0.31
N ASN A 78 -12.86 -13.03 -1.25
CA ASN A 78 -12.11 -14.27 -1.48
C ASN A 78 -10.80 -14.00 -2.24
N SER A 79 -10.01 -15.06 -2.40
CA SER A 79 -8.70 -14.93 -3.06
C SER A 79 -8.81 -14.43 -4.51
N ARG A 80 -9.83 -14.86 -5.24
CA ARG A 80 -10.05 -14.40 -6.61
C ARG A 80 -10.29 -12.90 -6.65
N GLN A 81 -11.15 -12.38 -5.79
CA GLN A 81 -11.43 -10.96 -5.70
C GLN A 81 -10.19 -10.17 -5.28
N ASN A 82 -9.47 -10.66 -4.27
CA ASN A 82 -8.29 -9.98 -3.76
C ASN A 82 -7.16 -9.95 -4.79
N LEU A 83 -6.98 -11.04 -5.54
CA LEU A 83 -5.98 -11.08 -6.63
C LEU A 83 -6.33 -10.10 -7.75
N LYS A 84 -7.60 -9.98 -8.10
CA LYS A 84 -8.04 -8.98 -9.10
C LYS A 84 -7.72 -7.57 -8.64
N ALA A 85 -7.98 -7.25 -7.37
CA ALA A 85 -7.66 -5.95 -6.81
C ALA A 85 -6.14 -5.69 -6.82
N ALA A 86 -5.35 -6.70 -6.46
CA ALA A 86 -3.89 -6.59 -6.47
C ALA A 86 -3.35 -6.36 -7.88
N VAL A 87 -3.84 -7.10 -8.87
CA VAL A 87 -3.44 -6.91 -10.28
C VAL A 87 -3.77 -5.48 -10.72
N ALA A 88 -4.97 -5.00 -10.41
CA ALA A 88 -5.37 -3.64 -10.79
C ALA A 88 -4.50 -2.58 -10.16
N GLY A 89 -4.17 -2.72 -8.87
CA GLY A 89 -3.31 -1.78 -8.16
C GLY A 89 -1.91 -1.74 -8.74
N GLU A 90 -1.28 -2.91 -8.89
CA GLU A 90 0.06 -3.01 -9.46
C GLU A 90 0.12 -2.48 -10.91
N THR A 91 -0.92 -2.77 -11.70
CA THR A 91 -1.01 -2.30 -13.08
C THR A 91 -1.05 -0.77 -13.14
N HIS A 92 -1.85 -0.14 -12.29
CA HIS A 92 -1.89 1.32 -12.19
C HIS A 92 -0.51 1.88 -11.80
N GLU A 93 0.16 1.24 -10.86
CA GLU A 93 1.47 1.69 -10.39
C GLU A 93 2.53 1.65 -11.49
N TYR A 94 2.57 0.60 -12.33
CA TYR A 94 3.62 0.50 -13.33
C TYR A 94 3.27 1.14 -14.67
N THR A 95 2.00 1.34 -14.99
CA THR A 95 1.60 1.95 -16.27
C THR A 95 1.39 3.46 -16.17
N ASP A 96 0.98 3.95 -15.01
CA ASP A 96 0.58 5.35 -14.84
C ASP A 96 1.33 6.05 -13.70
N MET A 97 1.19 5.57 -12.47
CA MET A 97 1.71 6.26 -11.30
C MET A 97 3.22 6.48 -11.34
N TYR A 98 4.01 5.41 -11.36
CA TYR A 98 5.47 5.55 -11.35
C TYR A 98 6.04 6.15 -12.63
N PRO A 99 5.58 5.79 -13.82
CA PRO A 99 6.05 6.49 -15.03
C PRO A 99 5.78 8.00 -15.01
N GLY A 100 4.61 8.40 -14.51
CA GLY A 100 4.27 9.82 -14.35
C GLY A 100 5.16 10.52 -13.34
N MET A 101 5.42 9.86 -12.21
CA MET A 101 6.30 10.40 -11.17
C MET A 101 7.74 10.51 -11.66
N ALA A 102 8.23 9.52 -12.41
CA ALA A 102 9.57 9.54 -13.00
C ALA A 102 9.72 10.72 -13.96
N LYS A 103 8.73 10.93 -14.81
CA LYS A 103 8.73 12.06 -15.75
C LYS A 103 8.80 13.39 -15.01
N GLN A 104 7.98 13.56 -13.99
CA GLN A 104 7.97 14.78 -13.18
C GLN A 104 9.32 15.00 -12.50
N ALA A 105 9.91 13.94 -11.95
CA ALA A 105 11.21 14.03 -11.31
C ALA A 105 12.30 14.48 -12.29
N ARG A 106 12.28 13.98 -13.55
CA ARG A 106 13.24 14.40 -14.56
C ARG A 106 13.05 15.87 -14.96
N GLU A 107 11.81 16.30 -15.09
CA GLU A 107 11.50 17.70 -15.40
C GLU A 107 12.04 18.64 -14.31
N GLU A 108 12.00 18.19 -13.06
CA GLU A 108 12.51 18.94 -11.92
C GLU A 108 14.01 18.68 -11.66
N LYS A 109 14.66 17.90 -12.51
CA LYS A 109 16.09 17.59 -12.47
C LYS A 109 16.50 16.72 -11.27
N PHE A 110 15.59 15.89 -10.78
CA PHE A 110 15.88 14.86 -9.77
C PHE A 110 16.11 13.51 -10.47
N ASP A 111 17.19 13.40 -11.23
CA ASP A 111 17.43 12.22 -12.08
C ASP A 111 17.59 10.92 -11.29
N GLU A 112 18.23 10.97 -10.13
CA GLU A 112 18.39 9.80 -9.27
C GLU A 112 17.05 9.30 -8.75
N ILE A 113 16.16 10.20 -8.38
CA ILE A 113 14.80 9.86 -7.92
C ILE A 113 13.99 9.32 -9.11
N ALA A 114 14.14 9.90 -10.30
CA ALA A 114 13.48 9.39 -11.50
C ALA A 114 13.91 7.95 -11.80
N ASP A 115 15.20 7.64 -11.68
CA ASP A 115 15.72 6.28 -11.85
C ASP A 115 15.10 5.32 -10.84
N TRP A 116 14.95 5.77 -9.59
CA TRP A 116 14.29 5.00 -8.55
C TRP A 116 12.84 4.67 -8.93
N PHE A 117 12.07 5.66 -9.36
CA PHE A 117 10.68 5.45 -9.78
C PHE A 117 10.59 4.50 -10.98
N GLU A 118 11.49 4.61 -11.93
CA GLU A 118 11.52 3.70 -13.09
C GLU A 118 11.84 2.26 -12.68
N THR A 119 12.74 2.10 -11.72
CA THR A 119 13.08 0.79 -11.15
C THR A 119 11.84 0.19 -10.45
N LEU A 120 11.11 1.01 -9.69
CA LEU A 120 9.89 0.55 -9.03
C LEU A 120 8.80 0.17 -10.04
N ALA A 121 8.66 0.92 -11.13
CA ALA A 121 7.71 0.57 -12.19
C ALA A 121 7.96 -0.85 -12.71
N LYS A 122 9.23 -1.22 -12.91
CA LYS A 122 9.60 -2.57 -13.33
C LYS A 122 9.26 -3.62 -12.27
N ALA A 123 9.50 -3.31 -10.99
CA ALA A 123 9.18 -4.21 -9.88
C ALA A 123 7.66 -4.43 -9.79
N GLU A 124 6.88 -3.37 -9.92
CA GLU A 124 5.43 -3.46 -9.85
C GLU A 124 4.85 -4.24 -11.03
N ARG A 125 5.46 -4.13 -12.21
CA ARG A 125 5.08 -4.96 -13.36
C ARG A 125 5.30 -6.44 -13.08
N SER A 126 6.43 -6.78 -12.46
CA SER A 126 6.71 -8.16 -12.04
C SER A 126 5.66 -8.66 -11.04
N HIS A 127 5.29 -7.82 -10.07
CA HIS A 127 4.24 -8.15 -9.11
C HIS A 127 2.89 -8.39 -9.80
N ALA A 128 2.51 -7.51 -10.72
CA ALA A 128 1.27 -7.67 -11.48
C ALA A 128 1.23 -9.00 -12.23
N ASN A 129 2.33 -9.36 -12.88
CA ASN A 129 2.43 -10.61 -13.64
C ASN A 129 2.32 -11.82 -12.72
N ARG A 130 2.94 -11.77 -11.55
CA ARG A 130 2.87 -12.87 -10.56
C ARG A 130 1.47 -13.03 -10.01
N TYR A 131 0.78 -11.93 -9.69
CA TYR A 131 -0.61 -11.98 -9.22
C TYR A 131 -1.54 -12.48 -10.33
N GLN A 132 -1.34 -12.04 -11.57
CA GLN A 132 -2.15 -12.50 -12.69
C GLN A 132 -1.99 -14.01 -12.89
N LYS A 133 -0.76 -14.50 -12.81
CA LYS A 133 -0.48 -15.94 -12.92
C LYS A 133 -1.20 -16.73 -11.84
N ALA A 134 -1.17 -16.23 -10.61
CA ALA A 134 -1.88 -16.88 -9.49
C ALA A 134 -3.39 -16.86 -9.72
N LEU A 135 -3.94 -15.76 -10.23
CA LEU A 135 -5.35 -15.65 -10.56
C LEU A 135 -5.76 -16.64 -11.63
N ASP A 136 -4.96 -16.75 -12.69
CA ASP A 136 -5.23 -17.68 -13.79
C ASP A 136 -5.18 -19.14 -13.33
N ALA A 137 -4.39 -19.45 -12.32
CA ALA A 137 -4.24 -20.80 -11.78
C ALA A 137 -5.32 -21.19 -10.78
N LEU A 138 -6.16 -20.26 -10.33
CA LEU A 138 -7.23 -20.56 -9.38
C LEU A 138 -8.29 -21.43 -10.02
N VAL A 139 -8.70 -22.48 -9.27
CA VAL A 139 -9.79 -23.38 -9.65
C VAL A 139 -11.00 -23.02 -8.81
N ASP A 140 -12.17 -22.98 -9.43
CA ASP A 140 -13.43 -22.69 -8.75
C ASP A 140 -13.95 -23.90 -7.98
#